data_c3fde5eecc8111f51c5d4c11feb0dea0
#
_entry.id   c3fde5eecc8111f51c5d4c11feb0dea0
#
_cell.length_a   1.000
_cell.length_b   1.000
_cell.length_c   1.000
_cell.angle_alpha   90.00
_cell.angle_beta   90.00
_cell.angle_gamma   90.00
#
_symmetry.space_group_name_H-M   'P 1'
#
loop_
_entity.id
_entity.type
_entity.pdbx_description
1 polymer ?
#
loop_
_entity_poly.entity_id
_entity_poly.type
_entity_poly.pdbx_seq_one_letter_code
_entity_poly.pdbx_strand_id
1 'polypeptide(L)'
;MNKKVLVLEDEDNIRAFVVINLKRAGYETVQFALGEEAAAYLRDNRDVAIAILDVMLPDVSGFDVCRRIRGMGSKIGIIMLTAMGQESDRVTGLMTGADDYVTKPFSPAELVARVDALYRRVCGAGFQSDSLISGDYELNLRSRELKCRGRKIELTQVEYLLMKTFLENPDK
;
A
#
# COMPACT_ATOMS: atom_id res chain seq x y z
N MET A 1 -13.16 2.09 -6.55
CA MET A 1 -12.65 1.91 -5.17
C MET A 1 -11.94 3.18 -4.76
N ASN A 2 -12.27 3.68 -3.57
CA ASN A 2 -11.71 4.94 -3.10
C ASN A 2 -10.25 4.70 -2.67
N LYS A 3 -9.29 5.38 -3.30
CA LYS A 3 -7.86 5.31 -2.95
C LYS A 3 -7.59 6.23 -1.76
N LYS A 4 -8.24 5.95 -0.61
CA LYS A 4 -8.15 6.78 0.58
C LYS A 4 -6.93 6.42 1.43
N VAL A 5 -6.12 7.43 1.74
CA VAL A 5 -4.93 7.34 2.59
C VAL A 5 -5.10 8.23 3.81
N LEU A 6 -4.89 7.68 5.00
CA LEU A 6 -4.81 8.45 6.23
C LEU A 6 -3.36 8.88 6.45
N VAL A 7 -3.16 10.16 6.78
CA VAL A 7 -1.86 10.74 7.11
C VAL A 7 -1.91 11.24 8.55
N LEU A 8 -1.10 10.66 9.42
CA LEU A 8 -0.93 11.03 10.81
C LEU A 8 0.50 11.56 11.02
N GLU A 9 0.61 12.85 11.22
CA GLU A 9 1.86 13.59 11.34
C GLU A 9 1.58 14.90 12.09
N ASP A 10 2.28 15.18 13.17
CA ASP A 10 2.04 16.37 13.98
C ASP A 10 2.64 17.64 13.36
N GLU A 11 3.76 17.54 12.64
CA GLU A 11 4.38 18.67 11.96
C GLU A 11 3.56 19.11 10.73
N ASP A 12 2.95 20.28 10.79
CA ASP A 12 2.08 20.83 9.73
C ASP A 12 2.74 20.86 8.36
N ASN A 13 4.03 21.23 8.29
CA ASN A 13 4.76 21.34 7.02
C ASN A 13 4.98 19.97 6.40
N ILE A 14 5.35 18.95 7.20
CA ILE A 14 5.55 17.58 6.72
C ILE A 14 4.21 16.98 6.32
N ARG A 15 3.18 17.15 7.14
CA ARG A 15 1.82 16.67 6.83
C ARG A 15 1.30 17.26 5.54
N ALA A 16 1.40 18.59 5.35
CA ALA A 16 0.97 19.26 4.12
C ALA A 16 1.75 18.77 2.91
N PHE A 17 3.06 18.60 3.04
CA PHE A 17 3.92 18.09 1.99
C PHE A 17 3.50 16.67 1.55
N VAL A 18 3.28 15.76 2.48
CA VAL A 18 2.81 14.40 2.21
C VAL A 18 1.45 14.42 1.52
N VAL A 19 0.49 15.17 2.07
CA VAL A 19 -0.88 15.27 1.54
C VAL A 19 -0.91 15.80 0.11
N ILE A 20 -0.15 16.86 -0.21
CA ILE A 20 -0.10 17.44 -1.55
C ILE A 20 0.41 16.41 -2.57
N ASN A 21 1.47 15.69 -2.24
CA ASN A 21 2.05 14.72 -3.16
C ASN A 21 1.16 13.48 -3.37
N LEU A 22 0.49 13.00 -2.31
CA LEU A 22 -0.50 11.92 -2.43
C LEU A 22 -1.70 12.34 -3.28
N LYS A 23 -2.22 13.56 -3.10
CA LYS A 23 -3.32 14.08 -3.94
C LYS A 23 -2.92 14.19 -5.40
N ARG A 24 -1.69 14.65 -5.70
CA ARG A 24 -1.15 14.68 -7.07
C ARG A 24 -1.03 13.28 -7.68
N ALA A 25 -0.77 12.26 -6.88
CA ALA A 25 -0.74 10.87 -7.30
C ALA A 25 -2.14 10.22 -7.41
N GLY A 26 -3.22 10.99 -7.18
CA GLY A 26 -4.61 10.53 -7.33
C GLY A 26 -5.19 9.83 -6.10
N TYR A 27 -4.60 10.04 -4.92
CA TYR A 27 -5.14 9.56 -3.65
C TYR A 27 -6.07 10.58 -3.01
N GLU A 28 -7.17 10.11 -2.42
CA GLU A 28 -7.94 10.88 -1.44
C GLU A 28 -7.22 10.80 -0.09
N THR A 29 -7.13 11.91 0.64
CA THR A 29 -6.41 11.94 1.92
C THR A 29 -7.28 12.45 3.04
N VAL A 30 -7.18 11.81 4.21
CA VAL A 30 -7.62 12.33 5.50
C VAL A 30 -6.38 12.55 6.37
N GLN A 31 -6.37 13.60 7.18
CA GLN A 31 -5.17 14.00 7.90
C GLN A 31 -5.46 14.29 9.38
N PHE A 32 -4.52 13.90 10.22
CA PHE A 32 -4.58 14.06 11.67
C PHE A 32 -3.21 14.47 12.21
N ALA A 33 -3.24 15.28 13.28
CA ALA A 33 -2.05 15.64 14.05
C ALA A 33 -1.91 14.82 15.34
N LEU A 34 -2.99 14.20 15.80
CA LEU A 34 -3.07 13.43 17.04
C LEU A 34 -3.40 11.96 16.77
N GLY A 35 -2.69 11.06 17.45
CA GLY A 35 -2.86 9.63 17.27
C GLY A 35 -4.22 9.13 17.79
N GLU A 36 -4.74 9.70 18.87
CA GLU A 36 -6.06 9.31 19.40
C GLU A 36 -7.18 9.63 18.41
N GLU A 37 -7.13 10.79 17.75
CA GLU A 37 -8.12 11.16 16.73
C GLU A 37 -8.04 10.24 15.50
N ALA A 38 -6.84 9.94 15.04
CA ALA A 38 -6.63 9.02 13.92
C ALA A 38 -7.13 7.62 14.24
N ALA A 39 -6.83 7.11 15.44
CA ALA A 39 -7.30 5.79 15.88
C ALA A 39 -8.83 5.73 15.99
N ALA A 40 -9.46 6.78 16.53
CA ALA A 40 -10.92 6.89 16.59
C ALA A 40 -11.54 6.91 15.19
N TYR A 41 -10.99 7.70 14.27
CA TYR A 41 -11.45 7.76 12.88
C TYR A 41 -11.38 6.38 12.19
N LEU A 42 -10.27 5.65 12.34
CA LEU A 42 -10.08 4.33 11.71
C LEU A 42 -10.99 3.24 12.31
N ARG A 43 -11.45 3.39 13.56
CA ARG A 43 -12.44 2.50 14.15
C ARG A 43 -13.78 2.61 13.44
N ASP A 44 -14.19 3.82 13.10
CA ASP A 44 -15.52 4.14 12.57
C ASP A 44 -15.54 4.17 11.02
N ASN A 45 -14.37 4.25 10.36
CA ASN A 45 -14.25 4.36 8.91
C ASN A 45 -13.40 3.20 8.34
N ARG A 46 -14.04 2.32 7.59
CA ARG A 46 -13.42 1.13 7.00
C ARG A 46 -12.95 1.31 5.54
N ASP A 47 -13.11 2.51 4.99
CA ASP A 47 -12.80 2.85 3.61
C ASP A 47 -11.36 3.34 3.40
N VAL A 48 -10.56 3.43 4.45
CA VAL A 48 -9.14 3.75 4.39
C VAL A 48 -8.36 2.51 3.91
N ALA A 49 -7.59 2.69 2.85
CA ALA A 49 -6.76 1.62 2.28
C ALA A 49 -5.36 1.57 2.92
N ILE A 50 -4.79 2.74 3.20
CA ILE A 50 -3.44 2.88 3.76
C ILE A 50 -3.44 3.92 4.87
N ALA A 51 -2.66 3.67 5.92
CA ALA A 51 -2.31 4.66 6.94
C ALA A 51 -0.80 4.93 6.91
N ILE A 52 -0.44 6.21 6.84
CA ILE A 52 0.93 6.70 7.03
C ILE A 52 0.97 7.30 8.43
N LEU A 53 1.82 6.75 9.29
CA LEU A 53 1.87 7.07 10.72
C LEU A 53 3.26 7.55 11.10
N ASP A 54 3.36 8.77 11.62
CA ASP A 54 4.60 9.19 12.30
C ASP A 54 4.76 8.41 13.61
N VAL A 55 5.98 8.02 13.90
CA VAL A 55 6.35 7.35 15.16
C VAL A 55 6.25 8.32 16.33
N MET A 56 6.74 9.56 16.15
CA MET A 56 6.86 10.58 17.17
C MET A 56 5.67 11.54 17.15
N LEU A 57 4.68 11.30 17.99
CA LEU A 57 3.48 12.13 18.11
C LEU A 57 3.37 12.70 19.54
N PRO A 58 2.68 13.84 19.75
CA PRO A 58 2.63 14.48 21.05
C PRO A 58 1.75 13.79 22.09
N ASP A 59 0.79 12.96 21.65
CA ASP A 59 -0.19 12.31 22.53
C ASP A 59 0.13 10.81 22.75
N VAL A 60 0.29 10.03 21.69
CA VAL A 60 0.60 8.60 21.73
C VAL A 60 1.62 8.25 20.67
N SER A 61 2.40 7.18 20.87
CA SER A 61 3.32 6.73 19.82
C SER A 61 2.58 6.21 18.59
N GLY A 62 3.10 6.48 17.39
CA GLY A 62 2.59 5.88 16.15
C GLY A 62 2.61 4.34 16.17
N PHE A 63 3.52 3.74 16.94
CA PHE A 63 3.51 2.29 17.18
C PHE A 63 2.29 1.84 17.97
N ASP A 64 1.81 2.63 18.94
CA ASP A 64 0.59 2.32 19.69
C ASP A 64 -0.63 2.41 18.78
N VAL A 65 -0.69 3.42 17.93
CA VAL A 65 -1.74 3.56 16.91
C VAL A 65 -1.74 2.34 15.98
N CYS A 66 -0.58 1.93 15.48
CA CYS A 66 -0.41 0.74 14.63
C CYS A 66 -0.93 -0.53 15.33
N ARG A 67 -0.53 -0.77 16.59
CA ARG A 67 -1.00 -1.91 17.39
C ARG A 67 -2.52 -1.91 17.56
N ARG A 68 -3.13 -0.75 17.84
CA ARG A 68 -4.58 -0.61 17.95
C ARG A 68 -5.27 -0.95 16.64
N ILE A 69 -4.77 -0.47 15.50
CA ILE A 69 -5.30 -0.78 14.16
C ILE A 69 -5.27 -2.30 13.93
N ARG A 70 -4.16 -2.95 14.23
CA ARG A 70 -4.02 -4.41 14.07
C ARG A 70 -4.91 -5.18 15.04
N GLY A 71 -5.04 -4.71 16.29
CA GLY A 71 -5.93 -5.29 17.29
C GLY A 71 -7.41 -5.26 16.90
N MET A 72 -7.83 -4.31 16.07
CA MET A 72 -9.17 -4.25 15.47
C MET A 72 -9.36 -5.22 14.28
N GLY A 73 -8.39 -6.04 13.97
CA GLY A 73 -8.43 -6.96 12.81
C GLY A 73 -8.33 -6.24 11.46
N SER A 74 -7.93 -4.97 11.43
CA SER A 74 -7.82 -4.20 10.21
C SER A 74 -6.67 -4.68 9.34
N LYS A 75 -6.93 -4.83 8.03
CA LYS A 75 -5.96 -5.25 7.00
C LYS A 75 -5.45 -4.09 6.15
N ILE A 76 -5.69 -2.84 6.57
CA ILE A 76 -5.16 -1.67 5.86
C ILE A 76 -3.63 -1.73 5.81
N GLY A 77 -3.03 -1.20 4.75
CA GLY A 77 -1.58 -1.05 4.68
C GLY A 77 -1.09 0.00 5.68
N ILE A 78 0.02 -0.25 6.37
CA ILE A 78 0.60 0.71 7.32
C ILE A 78 2.05 1.00 6.94
N ILE A 79 2.34 2.28 6.71
CA ILE A 79 3.70 2.81 6.53
C ILE A 79 4.04 3.67 7.75
N MET A 80 5.15 3.35 8.42
CA MET A 80 5.66 4.16 9.52
C MET A 80 6.65 5.20 9.00
N LEU A 81 6.50 6.45 9.44
CA LEU A 81 7.53 7.48 9.26
C LEU A 81 8.39 7.55 10.52
N THR A 82 9.69 7.42 10.37
CA THR A 82 10.63 7.35 11.50
C THR A 82 11.83 8.27 11.31
N ALA A 83 12.40 8.80 12.38
CA ALA A 83 13.62 9.59 12.33
C ALA A 83 14.83 8.70 12.01
N MET A 84 15.82 9.28 11.30
CA MET A 84 17.07 8.60 10.96
C MET A 84 17.87 8.29 12.26
N GLY A 85 18.29 7.03 12.45
CA GLY A 85 19.21 6.64 13.53
C GLY A 85 18.63 5.78 14.65
N GLN A 86 17.34 5.48 14.64
CA GLN A 86 16.73 4.58 15.63
C GLN A 86 16.62 3.15 15.06
N GLU A 87 17.73 2.41 15.07
CA GLU A 87 17.72 0.97 14.73
C GLU A 87 16.79 0.16 15.64
N SER A 88 16.62 0.58 16.89
CA SER A 88 15.65 0.03 17.83
C SER A 88 14.22 0.11 17.32
N ASP A 89 13.87 1.16 16.57
CA ASP A 89 12.53 1.34 16.04
C ASP A 89 12.22 0.37 14.89
N ARG A 90 13.25 -0.04 14.12
CA ARG A 90 13.06 -1.05 13.04
C ARG A 90 12.77 -2.43 13.61
N VAL A 91 13.41 -2.80 14.73
CA VAL A 91 13.17 -4.10 15.41
C VAL A 91 11.81 -4.07 16.12
N THR A 92 11.48 -2.99 16.82
CA THR A 92 10.19 -2.78 17.47
C THR A 92 9.07 -2.72 16.41
N GLY A 93 9.37 -2.10 15.29
CA GLY A 93 8.46 -1.93 14.17
C GLY A 93 8.05 -3.25 13.50
N LEU A 94 8.97 -4.17 13.27
CA LEU A 94 8.67 -5.51 12.74
C LEU A 94 7.71 -6.29 13.66
N MET A 95 7.73 -6.02 14.97
CA MET A 95 6.84 -6.64 15.95
C MET A 95 5.48 -5.93 16.07
N THR A 96 5.32 -4.71 15.54
CA THR A 96 4.07 -3.93 15.65
C THR A 96 3.08 -4.19 14.54
N GLY A 97 3.48 -4.90 13.47
CA GLY A 97 2.61 -5.23 12.34
C GLY A 97 2.49 -4.13 11.27
N ALA A 98 3.44 -3.19 11.21
CA ALA A 98 3.57 -2.28 10.08
C ALA A 98 4.04 -3.03 8.83
N ASP A 99 3.66 -2.53 7.65
CA ASP A 99 3.98 -3.15 6.36
C ASP A 99 5.25 -2.59 5.72
N ASP A 100 5.58 -1.34 6.01
CA ASP A 100 6.77 -0.65 5.49
C ASP A 100 7.21 0.49 6.42
N TYR A 101 8.45 0.94 6.24
CA TYR A 101 9.09 2.01 7.00
C TYR A 101 9.76 3.00 6.06
N VAL A 102 9.58 4.29 6.34
CA VAL A 102 10.22 5.40 5.61
C VAL A 102 10.95 6.27 6.61
N THR A 103 12.26 6.46 6.42
CA THR A 103 13.07 7.31 7.28
C THR A 103 13.01 8.76 6.84
N LYS A 104 12.83 9.68 7.79
CA LYS A 104 12.94 11.13 7.58
C LYS A 104 14.43 11.53 7.53
N PRO A 105 14.85 12.40 6.58
CA PRO A 105 14.08 13.00 5.51
C PRO A 105 13.87 12.04 4.33
N PHE A 106 12.69 12.09 3.69
CA PHE A 106 12.33 11.27 2.54
C PHE A 106 11.97 12.13 1.33
N SER A 107 12.11 11.57 0.13
CA SER A 107 11.64 12.23 -1.07
C SER A 107 10.14 11.95 -1.31
N PRO A 108 9.39 12.90 -1.93
CA PRO A 108 7.98 12.67 -2.29
C PRO A 108 7.82 11.46 -3.20
N ALA A 109 8.72 11.30 -4.16
CA ALA A 109 8.69 10.20 -5.12
C ALA A 109 8.88 8.84 -4.43
N GLU A 110 9.76 8.76 -3.43
CA GLU A 110 9.96 7.55 -2.64
C GLU A 110 8.69 7.19 -1.87
N LEU A 111 8.11 8.15 -1.13
CA LEU A 111 6.91 7.90 -0.35
C LEU A 111 5.73 7.46 -1.23
N VAL A 112 5.48 8.17 -2.34
CA VAL A 112 4.41 7.82 -3.27
C VAL A 112 4.63 6.44 -3.88
N ALA A 113 5.85 6.10 -4.28
CA ALA A 113 6.16 4.77 -4.84
C ALA A 113 5.89 3.64 -3.82
N ARG A 114 6.20 3.85 -2.54
CA ARG A 114 5.92 2.90 -1.46
C ARG A 114 4.42 2.77 -1.20
N VAL A 115 3.69 3.89 -1.19
CA VAL A 115 2.23 3.90 -1.08
C VAL A 115 1.60 3.13 -2.24
N ASP A 116 2.04 3.36 -3.47
CA ASP A 116 1.54 2.66 -4.66
C ASP A 116 1.82 1.14 -4.58
N ALA A 117 3.02 0.76 -4.16
CA ALA A 117 3.39 -0.65 -3.99
C ALA A 117 2.54 -1.33 -2.91
N LEU A 118 2.36 -0.66 -1.77
CA LEU A 118 1.55 -1.18 -0.68
C LEU A 118 0.06 -1.22 -1.05
N TYR A 119 -0.46 -0.19 -1.73
CA TYR A 119 -1.84 -0.14 -2.20
C TYR A 119 -2.14 -1.32 -3.13
N ARG A 120 -1.26 -1.62 -4.10
CA ARG A 120 -1.40 -2.80 -4.96
C ARG A 120 -1.42 -4.11 -4.17
N ARG A 121 -0.62 -4.22 -3.11
CA ARG A 121 -0.56 -5.43 -2.27
C ARG A 121 -1.82 -5.60 -1.42
N VAL A 122 -2.35 -4.51 -0.83
CA VAL A 122 -3.50 -4.55 0.08
C VAL A 122 -4.83 -4.59 -0.67
N CYS A 123 -4.95 -3.78 -1.73
CA CYS A 123 -6.18 -3.64 -2.50
C CYS A 123 -6.15 -4.45 -3.80
N GLY A 124 -4.97 -4.83 -4.28
CA GLY A 124 -4.76 -5.54 -5.54
C GLY A 124 -4.97 -7.05 -5.45
N ALA A 125 -5.18 -7.61 -4.26
CA ALA A 125 -5.58 -9.01 -4.11
C ALA A 125 -7.00 -9.31 -4.63
N GLY A 126 -7.66 -8.28 -5.23
CA GLY A 126 -8.96 -8.42 -5.87
C GLY A 126 -9.11 -7.73 -7.23
N PHE A 127 -8.08 -7.00 -7.76
CA PHE A 127 -8.27 -6.20 -8.99
C PHE A 127 -7.03 -5.93 -9.88
N GLN A 128 -5.99 -6.70 -9.77
CA GLN A 128 -5.34 -7.23 -10.98
C GLN A 128 -5.32 -8.73 -10.72
N SER A 129 -6.10 -9.46 -11.46
CA SER A 129 -5.81 -10.85 -11.66
C SER A 129 -4.33 -10.89 -12.02
N ASP A 130 -3.49 -11.62 -11.26
CA ASP A 130 -2.16 -12.01 -11.74
C ASP A 130 -2.29 -12.73 -13.08
N SER A 131 -3.46 -12.65 -13.68
CA SER A 131 -3.90 -13.27 -14.92
C SER A 131 -4.46 -12.23 -15.89
N LEU A 132 -3.89 -12.16 -17.06
CA LEU A 132 -4.48 -11.51 -18.22
C LEU A 132 -5.50 -12.46 -18.83
N ILE A 133 -6.74 -11.99 -18.99
CA ILE A 133 -7.84 -12.79 -19.55
C ILE A 133 -8.29 -12.15 -20.86
N SER A 134 -8.28 -12.92 -21.95
CA SER A 134 -8.84 -12.52 -23.22
C SER A 134 -9.48 -13.73 -23.89
N GLY A 135 -10.80 -13.68 -24.09
CA GLY A 135 -11.57 -14.81 -24.60
C GLY A 135 -11.44 -16.05 -23.71
N ASP A 136 -10.98 -17.15 -24.31
CA ASP A 136 -10.80 -18.43 -23.62
C ASP A 136 -9.45 -18.56 -22.90
N TYR A 137 -8.57 -17.55 -23.00
CA TYR A 137 -7.20 -17.59 -22.47
C TYR A 137 -7.09 -16.83 -21.16
N GLU A 138 -6.42 -17.45 -20.18
CA GLU A 138 -6.05 -16.87 -18.90
C GLU A 138 -4.54 -17.09 -18.69
N LEU A 139 -3.73 -16.00 -18.72
CA LEU A 139 -2.30 -16.02 -18.46
C LEU A 139 -2.03 -15.49 -17.05
N ASN A 140 -1.62 -16.37 -16.14
CA ASN A 140 -1.18 -15.96 -14.82
C ASN A 140 0.25 -15.41 -14.89
N LEU A 141 0.40 -14.11 -14.56
CA LEU A 141 1.68 -13.40 -14.66
C LEU A 141 2.68 -13.80 -13.57
N ARG A 142 2.18 -14.31 -12.44
CA ARG A 142 3.01 -14.69 -11.30
C ARG A 142 3.56 -16.11 -11.44
N SER A 143 2.68 -17.06 -11.73
CA SER A 143 3.09 -18.46 -11.97
C SER A 143 3.60 -18.71 -13.40
N ARG A 144 3.41 -17.74 -14.31
CA ARG A 144 3.70 -17.83 -15.77
C ARG A 144 2.96 -18.99 -16.45
N GLU A 145 1.78 -19.31 -15.96
CA GLU A 145 0.94 -20.36 -16.49
C GLU A 145 -0.12 -19.80 -17.42
N LEU A 146 -0.23 -20.37 -18.61
CA LEU A 146 -1.34 -20.12 -19.53
C LEU A 146 -2.38 -21.22 -19.35
N LYS A 147 -3.66 -20.82 -19.27
CA LYS A 147 -4.81 -21.72 -19.37
C LYS A 147 -5.65 -21.34 -20.58
N CYS A 148 -6.15 -22.33 -21.31
CA CYS A 148 -7.18 -22.17 -22.33
C CYS A 148 -8.37 -23.05 -21.95
N ARG A 149 -9.53 -22.43 -21.74
CA ARG A 149 -10.74 -23.10 -21.25
C ARG A 149 -10.49 -23.95 -20.00
N GLY A 150 -9.71 -23.41 -19.07
CA GLY A 150 -9.34 -24.09 -17.82
C GLY A 150 -8.25 -25.16 -17.94
N ARG A 151 -7.77 -25.51 -19.14
CA ARG A 151 -6.67 -26.47 -19.35
C ARG A 151 -5.33 -25.72 -19.38
N LYS A 152 -4.36 -26.21 -18.58
CA LYS A 152 -3.00 -25.67 -18.55
C LYS A 152 -2.29 -25.96 -19.88
N ILE A 153 -1.63 -24.93 -20.42
CA ILE A 153 -0.75 -25.00 -21.60
C ILE A 153 0.66 -24.65 -21.11
N GLU A 154 1.61 -25.52 -21.37
CA GLU A 154 3.02 -25.24 -21.10
C GLU A 154 3.58 -24.33 -22.18
N LEU A 155 4.25 -23.25 -21.75
CA LEU A 155 4.87 -22.29 -22.62
C LEU A 155 6.38 -22.26 -22.41
N THR A 156 7.12 -22.11 -23.50
CA THR A 156 8.50 -21.67 -23.45
C THR A 156 8.57 -20.19 -23.01
N GLN A 157 9.75 -19.73 -22.64
CA GLN A 157 9.91 -18.32 -22.21
C GLN A 157 9.54 -17.33 -23.31
N VAL A 158 9.81 -17.65 -24.57
CA VAL A 158 9.48 -16.81 -25.74
C VAL A 158 7.98 -16.77 -25.97
N GLU A 159 7.32 -17.91 -25.92
CA GLU A 159 5.86 -18.02 -26.06
C GLU A 159 5.12 -17.30 -24.93
N TYR A 160 5.63 -17.38 -23.69
CA TYR A 160 5.09 -16.61 -22.57
C TYR A 160 5.14 -15.09 -22.85
N LEU A 161 6.28 -14.57 -23.31
CA LEU A 161 6.44 -13.15 -23.62
C LEU A 161 5.50 -12.72 -24.75
N LEU A 162 5.37 -13.51 -25.79
CA LEU A 162 4.43 -13.27 -26.89
C LEU A 162 2.99 -13.25 -26.41
N MET A 163 2.55 -14.26 -25.66
CA MET A 163 1.20 -14.34 -25.12
C MET A 163 0.89 -13.16 -24.17
N LYS A 164 1.85 -12.78 -23.34
CA LYS A 164 1.72 -11.59 -22.48
C LYS A 164 1.48 -10.33 -23.31
N THR A 165 2.29 -10.09 -24.34
CA THR A 165 2.17 -8.91 -25.22
C THR A 165 0.81 -8.88 -25.94
N PHE A 166 0.36 -10.02 -26.44
CA PHE A 166 -0.96 -10.12 -27.10
C PHE A 166 -2.12 -9.86 -26.15
N LEU A 167 -2.06 -10.42 -24.94
CA LEU A 167 -3.13 -10.27 -23.95
C LEU A 167 -3.15 -8.86 -23.29
N GLU A 168 -2.01 -8.15 -23.28
CA GLU A 168 -1.93 -6.75 -22.85
C GLU A 168 -2.46 -5.77 -23.93
N ASN A 169 -2.51 -6.20 -25.21
CA ASN A 169 -2.92 -5.36 -26.34
C ASN A 169 -3.88 -6.12 -27.28
N PRO A 170 -5.09 -6.46 -26.82
CA PRO A 170 -6.01 -7.33 -27.57
C PRO A 170 -6.53 -6.74 -28.88
N ASP A 171 -6.39 -5.41 -29.09
CA ASP A 171 -6.95 -4.68 -30.24
C ASP A 171 -5.86 -4.21 -31.25
N LYS A 172 -4.66 -4.79 -31.23
CA LYS A 172 -3.59 -4.50 -32.18
C LYS A 172 -3.20 -5.69 -33.03
#